data_c15b54d1ab680e95bec587c4f6821b50
#
_entry.id   c15b54d1ab680e95bec587c4f6821b50
#
_cell.length_a   1.000
_cell.length_b   1.000
_cell.length_c   1.000
_cell.angle_alpha   90.00
_cell.angle_beta   90.00
_cell.angle_gamma   90.00
#
_symmetry.space_group_name_H-M   'P 1'
#
loop_
_entity.id
_entity.type
_entity.pdbx_description
1 polymer ?
#
loop_
_entity_poly.entity_id
_entity_poly.type
_entity_poly.pdbx_seq_one_letter_code
_entity_poly.pdbx_strand_id
1 'polypeptide(L)'
;LTMAGVYRGMVDDAKALLDNSGADLWVVQKDTLGPYAESSSVYDDAYRGILGMPGVERAANVTYLTMQVRRGEADVRAMVVGAVPGGPGEPGQPGYLVAGRRITRGHYEAVADIATGFRLGERIQIRRNIFTVVGLTRRMVSSSGDPMIFIPLKDAQEAQFLKDNDSIIQQRRRTAENPALNR
;
A
#
# COMPACT_ATOMS: atom_id res chain seq x y z
N LEU A 1 20.77 18.35 20.05
CA LEU A 1 19.33 18.18 20.39
C LEU A 1 18.47 17.78 19.17
N THR A 2 18.83 18.15 17.95
CA THR A 2 18.04 17.88 16.73
C THR A 2 18.12 16.43 16.22
N MET A 3 19.28 15.77 16.27
CA MET A 3 19.42 14.38 15.81
C MET A 3 18.61 13.38 16.65
N ALA A 4 18.57 13.54 17.96
CA ALA A 4 17.77 12.66 18.84
C ALA A 4 16.25 12.83 18.59
N GLY A 5 15.80 14.02 18.23
CA GLY A 5 14.41 14.29 17.86
C GLY A 5 14.01 13.62 16.54
N VAL A 6 14.86 13.68 15.53
CA VAL A 6 14.63 13.00 14.24
C VAL A 6 14.59 11.48 14.42
N TYR A 7 15.52 10.91 15.16
CA TYR A 7 15.54 9.47 15.45
C TYR A 7 14.26 9.02 16.20
N ARG A 8 13.84 9.76 17.23
CA ARG A 8 12.59 9.45 17.94
C ARG A 8 11.37 9.56 17.02
N GLY A 9 11.30 10.60 16.20
CA GLY A 9 10.22 10.75 15.23
C GLY A 9 10.13 9.56 14.27
N MET A 10 11.24 9.10 13.72
CA MET A 10 11.29 7.91 12.85
C MET A 10 10.84 6.63 13.57
N VAL A 11 11.27 6.43 14.81
CA VAL A 11 10.88 5.26 15.63
C VAL A 11 9.38 5.32 15.96
N ASP A 12 8.86 6.50 16.32
CA ASP A 12 7.45 6.69 16.66
C ASP A 12 6.54 6.50 15.44
N ASP A 13 6.96 6.95 14.26
CA ASP A 13 6.22 6.75 13.01
C ASP A 13 6.23 5.26 12.59
N ALA A 14 7.37 4.58 12.70
CA ALA A 14 7.46 3.14 12.42
C ALA A 14 6.59 2.32 13.39
N LYS A 15 6.58 2.66 14.67
CA LYS A 15 5.71 2.02 15.68
C LYS A 15 4.23 2.30 15.38
N ALA A 16 3.87 3.54 15.08
CA ALA A 16 2.49 3.90 14.77
C ALA A 16 1.93 3.09 13.59
N LEU A 17 2.78 2.81 12.60
CA LEU A 17 2.41 1.97 11.46
C LEU A 17 2.12 0.52 11.87
N LEU A 18 3.00 -0.08 12.68
CA LEU A 18 2.83 -1.45 13.17
C LEU A 18 1.62 -1.55 14.10
N ASP A 19 1.50 -0.66 15.07
CA ASP A 19 0.40 -0.64 16.05
C ASP A 19 -0.97 -0.42 15.38
N ASN A 20 -1.01 0.36 14.31
CA ASN A 20 -2.24 0.67 13.57
C ASN A 20 -2.56 -0.33 12.45
N SER A 21 -1.67 -1.27 12.16
CA SER A 21 -1.88 -2.26 11.08
C SER A 21 -2.89 -3.35 11.44
N GLY A 22 -3.19 -3.52 12.74
CA GLY A 22 -4.08 -4.57 13.24
C GLY A 22 -3.51 -5.99 13.09
N ALA A 23 -2.20 -6.13 12.86
CA ALA A 23 -1.52 -7.41 12.68
C ALA A 23 -0.53 -7.68 13.82
N ASP A 24 -0.62 -8.85 14.45
CA ASP A 24 0.32 -9.32 15.46
C ASP A 24 1.59 -9.89 14.82
N LEU A 25 1.47 -10.47 13.62
CA LEU A 25 2.56 -11.11 12.88
C LEU A 25 2.53 -10.74 11.40
N TRP A 26 3.72 -10.62 10.83
CA TRP A 26 3.94 -10.39 9.41
C TRP A 26 4.66 -11.59 8.79
N VAL A 27 4.08 -12.15 7.73
CA VAL A 27 4.71 -13.20 6.93
C VAL A 27 5.25 -12.55 5.67
N VAL A 28 6.56 -12.67 5.50
CA VAL A 28 7.29 -12.09 4.38
C VAL A 28 8.14 -13.17 3.70
N GLN A 29 8.67 -12.89 2.53
CA GLN A 29 9.60 -13.76 1.85
C GLN A 29 10.82 -14.05 2.75
N LYS A 30 11.30 -15.30 2.72
CA LYS A 30 12.50 -15.71 3.46
C LYS A 30 13.68 -14.79 3.13
N ASP A 31 14.45 -14.48 4.17
CA ASP A 31 15.66 -13.64 4.08
C ASP A 31 15.39 -12.16 3.70
N THR A 32 14.17 -11.63 3.95
CA THR A 32 13.84 -10.21 3.86
C THR A 32 13.70 -9.57 5.24
N LEU A 33 14.02 -8.26 5.34
CA LEU A 33 14.04 -7.50 6.60
C LEU A 33 12.65 -7.04 7.09
N GLY A 34 11.59 -7.47 6.45
CA GLY A 34 10.22 -7.14 6.87
C GLY A 34 9.43 -6.35 5.83
N PRO A 35 8.14 -6.10 6.09
CA PRO A 35 7.17 -5.65 5.08
C PRO A 35 7.44 -4.24 4.53
N TYR A 36 8.23 -3.43 5.22
CA TYR A 36 8.46 -2.03 4.87
C TYR A 36 9.90 -1.71 4.47
N ALA A 37 10.83 -2.64 4.67
CA ALA A 37 12.25 -2.41 4.43
C ALA A 37 12.68 -2.86 3.04
N GLU A 38 12.12 -3.96 2.54
CA GLU A 38 12.50 -4.58 1.28
C GLU A 38 11.28 -5.10 0.52
N SER A 39 11.42 -5.22 -0.80
CA SER A 39 10.40 -5.89 -1.62
C SER A 39 10.30 -7.36 -1.24
N SER A 40 9.11 -7.80 -0.92
CA SER A 40 8.81 -9.18 -0.56
C SER A 40 7.67 -9.69 -1.42
N SER A 41 7.80 -10.91 -1.93
CA SER A 41 6.75 -11.58 -2.70
C SER A 41 6.37 -12.87 -2.02
N VAL A 42 5.09 -13.00 -1.70
CA VAL A 42 4.51 -14.21 -1.10
C VAL A 42 3.40 -14.70 -2.03
N TYR A 43 3.24 -16.02 -2.14
CA TYR A 43 2.15 -16.60 -2.94
C TYR A 43 0.78 -16.14 -2.41
N ASP A 44 -0.13 -15.84 -3.34
CA ASP A 44 -1.45 -15.26 -3.01
C ASP A 44 -2.31 -16.21 -2.15
N ASP A 45 -2.10 -17.50 -2.23
CA ASP A 45 -2.79 -18.55 -1.47
C ASP A 45 -2.15 -18.89 -0.11
N ALA A 46 -0.97 -18.34 0.19
CA ALA A 46 -0.23 -18.63 1.44
C ALA A 46 -1.07 -18.35 2.70
N TYR A 47 -1.93 -17.33 2.68
CA TYR A 47 -2.80 -17.00 3.81
C TYR A 47 -3.73 -18.15 4.22
N ARG A 48 -4.11 -19.04 3.29
CA ARG A 48 -4.98 -20.20 3.58
C ARG A 48 -4.27 -21.22 4.44
N GLY A 49 -2.98 -21.49 4.15
CA GLY A 49 -2.17 -22.36 4.98
C GLY A 49 -1.93 -21.78 6.38
N ILE A 50 -1.73 -20.47 6.45
CA ILE A 50 -1.54 -19.75 7.71
C ILE A 50 -2.82 -19.78 8.57
N LEU A 51 -4.00 -19.59 7.98
CA LEU A 51 -5.29 -19.71 8.67
C LEU A 51 -5.52 -21.09 9.28
N GLY A 52 -4.92 -22.16 8.72
CA GLY A 52 -4.98 -23.51 9.27
C GLY A 52 -4.08 -23.77 10.47
N MET A 53 -3.22 -22.83 10.85
CA MET A 53 -2.29 -23.00 11.98
C MET A 53 -2.99 -22.76 13.31
N PRO A 54 -2.72 -23.57 14.35
CA PRO A 54 -3.25 -23.36 15.68
C PRO A 54 -2.87 -21.97 16.23
N GLY A 55 -3.85 -21.24 16.77
CA GLY A 55 -3.64 -19.91 17.34
C GLY A 55 -3.76 -18.75 16.35
N VAL A 56 -3.96 -19.01 15.07
CA VAL A 56 -4.25 -17.98 14.06
C VAL A 56 -5.75 -17.76 13.97
N GLU A 57 -6.21 -16.58 14.31
CA GLU A 57 -7.63 -16.21 14.22
C GLU A 57 -7.95 -15.65 12.83
N ARG A 58 -7.05 -14.83 12.28
CA ARG A 58 -7.22 -14.14 10.99
C ARG A 58 -5.91 -14.08 10.23
N ALA A 59 -5.98 -14.15 8.92
CA ALA A 59 -4.86 -13.88 8.03
C ALA A 59 -5.37 -13.19 6.76
N ALA A 60 -4.65 -12.21 6.28
CA ALA A 60 -4.99 -11.48 5.07
C ALA A 60 -3.74 -11.09 4.29
N ASN A 61 -3.85 -11.09 2.97
CA ASN A 61 -2.81 -10.58 2.10
C ASN A 61 -2.84 -9.06 2.07
N VAL A 62 -1.67 -8.45 2.06
CA VAL A 62 -1.49 -7.01 1.91
C VAL A 62 -0.43 -6.74 0.85
N THR A 63 -0.67 -5.76 0.00
CA THR A 63 0.28 -5.34 -1.04
C THR A 63 0.68 -3.88 -0.80
N TYR A 64 1.99 -3.60 -0.86
CA TYR A 64 2.55 -2.25 -0.71
C TYR A 64 3.20 -1.79 -2.00
N LEU A 65 2.77 -0.64 -2.53
CA LEU A 65 3.26 -0.08 -3.79
C LEU A 65 3.52 1.42 -3.60
N THR A 66 4.78 1.84 -3.66
CA THR A 66 5.09 3.28 -3.71
C THR A 66 4.92 3.79 -5.12
N MET A 67 4.05 4.79 -5.31
CA MET A 67 3.78 5.37 -6.61
C MET A 67 3.29 6.82 -6.52
N GLN A 68 3.22 7.47 -7.67
CA GLN A 68 2.56 8.76 -7.80
C GLN A 68 1.06 8.56 -8.06
N VAL A 69 0.26 9.24 -7.27
CA VAL A 69 -1.20 9.25 -7.36
C VAL A 69 -1.63 10.61 -7.89
N ARG A 70 -2.38 10.63 -8.97
CA ARG A 70 -2.78 11.86 -9.65
C ARG A 70 -4.01 12.48 -9.01
N ARG A 71 -3.90 13.79 -8.76
CA ARG A 71 -4.96 14.65 -8.28
C ARG A 71 -5.15 15.81 -9.27
N GLY A 72 -6.04 15.67 -10.23
CA GLY A 72 -6.14 16.67 -11.29
C GLY A 72 -4.82 16.79 -12.05
N GLU A 73 -4.18 17.95 -11.99
CA GLU A 73 -2.87 18.22 -12.61
C GLU A 73 -1.67 17.98 -11.67
N ALA A 74 -1.91 17.76 -10.38
CA ALA A 74 -0.86 17.53 -9.41
C ALA A 74 -0.68 16.03 -9.12
N ASP A 75 0.56 15.62 -8.91
CA ASP A 75 0.92 14.26 -8.49
C ASP A 75 1.33 14.27 -7.02
N VAL A 76 0.78 13.34 -6.24
CA VAL A 76 1.15 13.11 -4.85
C VAL A 76 1.86 11.78 -4.75
N ARG A 77 3.10 11.78 -4.26
CA ARG A 77 3.80 10.54 -3.95
C ARG A 77 3.19 9.93 -2.71
N ALA A 78 2.78 8.67 -2.80
CA ALA A 78 2.13 7.95 -1.72
C ALA A 78 2.50 6.46 -1.74
N MET A 79 2.41 5.82 -0.59
CA MET A 79 2.41 4.37 -0.48
C MET A 79 0.98 3.86 -0.59
N VAL A 80 0.67 3.22 -1.70
CA VAL A 80 -0.62 2.57 -1.93
C VAL A 80 -0.62 1.20 -1.28
N VAL A 81 -1.56 0.97 -0.38
CA VAL A 81 -1.73 -0.26 0.38
C VAL A 81 -2.97 -0.99 -0.13
N GLY A 82 -2.76 -2.14 -0.74
CA GLY A 82 -3.84 -3.04 -1.13
C GLY A 82 -4.21 -3.95 0.03
N ALA A 83 -5.42 -3.85 0.54
CA ALA A 83 -5.92 -4.67 1.64
C ALA A 83 -7.30 -5.24 1.33
N VAL A 84 -7.62 -6.36 1.97
CA VAL A 84 -8.96 -6.95 1.84
C VAL A 84 -9.97 -6.01 2.50
N PRO A 85 -11.08 -5.63 1.81
CA PRO A 85 -12.16 -4.87 2.44
C PRO A 85 -12.73 -5.62 3.65
N GLY A 86 -12.92 -4.91 4.76
CA GLY A 86 -13.41 -5.55 5.96
C GLY A 86 -13.73 -4.58 7.10
N GLY A 87 -14.10 -5.14 8.24
CA GLY A 87 -14.46 -4.42 9.45
C GLY A 87 -13.25 -3.83 10.21
N PRO A 88 -13.51 -3.25 11.40
CA PRO A 88 -12.46 -2.84 12.30
C PRO A 88 -11.58 -4.03 12.71
N GLY A 89 -10.25 -3.84 12.70
CA GLY A 89 -9.29 -4.87 13.09
C GLY A 89 -8.94 -5.88 12.01
N GLU A 90 -9.42 -5.71 10.77
CA GLU A 90 -8.91 -6.50 9.64
C GLU A 90 -7.46 -6.15 9.35
N PRO A 91 -6.58 -7.16 9.21
CA PRO A 91 -5.16 -6.92 8.94
C PRO A 91 -4.93 -6.07 7.69
N GLY A 92 -4.02 -5.11 7.78
CA GLY A 92 -3.67 -4.22 6.67
C GLY A 92 -4.63 -3.06 6.42
N GLN A 93 -5.73 -2.96 7.16
CA GLN A 93 -6.62 -1.80 7.14
C GLN A 93 -6.14 -0.73 8.12
N PRO A 94 -6.44 0.57 7.88
CA PRO A 94 -6.11 1.60 8.85
C PRO A 94 -6.86 1.35 10.17
N GLY A 95 -6.15 1.42 11.30
CA GLY A 95 -6.72 1.12 12.62
C GLY A 95 -7.92 2.00 12.97
N TYR A 96 -7.90 3.26 12.53
CA TYR A 96 -8.99 4.23 12.79
C TYR A 96 -9.17 5.20 11.62
N LEU A 97 -10.35 5.84 11.60
CA LEU A 97 -10.69 6.89 10.65
C LEU A 97 -10.91 8.21 11.40
N VAL A 98 -10.51 9.31 10.78
CA VAL A 98 -10.81 10.66 11.26
C VAL A 98 -12.07 11.24 10.61
N ALA A 99 -12.44 10.74 9.42
CA ALA A 99 -13.66 11.14 8.72
C ALA A 99 -14.06 10.07 7.69
N GLY A 100 -15.35 10.05 7.34
CA GLY A 100 -15.88 9.15 6.33
C GLY A 100 -16.11 7.72 6.83
N ARG A 101 -15.91 6.74 5.95
CA ARG A 101 -16.13 5.32 6.20
C ARG A 101 -14.99 4.46 5.67
N ARG A 102 -14.92 3.22 6.10
CA ARG A 102 -14.02 2.19 5.55
C ARG A 102 -14.42 1.80 4.13
N ILE A 103 -13.50 1.15 3.42
CA ILE A 103 -13.76 0.53 2.14
C ILE A 103 -14.78 -0.58 2.33
N THR A 104 -15.87 -0.53 1.60
CA THR A 104 -16.93 -1.54 1.61
C THR A 104 -17.09 -2.22 0.25
N ARG A 105 -16.68 -1.55 -0.82
CA ARG A 105 -16.72 -2.09 -2.17
C ARG A 105 -15.41 -2.78 -2.51
N GLY A 106 -15.49 -3.82 -3.32
CA GLY A 106 -14.31 -4.55 -3.79
C GLY A 106 -13.44 -3.79 -4.80
N HIS A 107 -13.90 -2.62 -5.29
CA HIS A 107 -13.23 -1.83 -6.33
C HIS A 107 -13.47 -0.33 -6.17
N TYR A 108 -12.47 0.47 -6.57
CA TYR A 108 -12.53 1.92 -6.82
C TYR A 108 -12.91 2.80 -5.62
N GLU A 109 -12.73 2.30 -4.41
CA GLU A 109 -12.80 3.08 -3.19
C GLU A 109 -11.41 3.24 -2.59
N ALA A 110 -11.14 4.39 -1.97
CA ALA A 110 -9.88 4.64 -1.28
C ALA A 110 -10.10 5.26 0.11
N VAL A 111 -9.25 4.88 1.06
CA VAL A 111 -9.08 5.59 2.33
C VAL A 111 -7.70 6.21 2.31
N ALA A 112 -7.59 7.51 2.50
CA ALA A 112 -6.34 8.23 2.38
C ALA A 112 -5.91 8.83 3.72
N ASP A 113 -4.59 8.86 3.96
CA ASP A 113 -4.06 9.65 5.08
C ASP A 113 -4.24 11.15 4.79
N ILE A 114 -4.56 11.93 5.83
CA ILE A 114 -4.75 13.39 5.71
C ILE A 114 -3.51 14.10 5.18
N ALA A 115 -2.31 13.54 5.37
CA ALA A 115 -1.06 14.08 4.85
C ALA A 115 -0.99 14.05 3.31
N THR A 116 -1.83 13.28 2.62
CA THR A 116 -1.98 13.31 1.16
C THR A 116 -2.64 14.61 0.66
N GLY A 117 -3.34 15.33 1.54
CA GLY A 117 -4.14 16.51 1.20
C GLY A 117 -5.46 16.20 0.48
N PHE A 118 -5.82 14.93 0.29
CA PHE A 118 -7.09 14.54 -0.34
C PHE A 118 -8.29 14.79 0.57
N ARG A 119 -9.45 14.97 -0.03
CA ARG A 119 -10.72 15.25 0.66
C ARG A 119 -11.72 14.10 0.44
N LEU A 120 -12.68 13.97 1.35
CA LEU A 120 -13.78 13.02 1.17
C LEU A 120 -14.56 13.31 -0.12
N GLY A 121 -14.89 12.25 -0.86
CA GLY A 121 -15.59 12.33 -2.13
C GLY A 121 -14.69 12.72 -3.32
N GLU A 122 -13.43 13.05 -3.08
CA GLU A 122 -12.50 13.43 -4.13
C GLU A 122 -12.17 12.21 -5.02
N ARG A 123 -12.01 12.44 -6.31
CA ARG A 123 -11.60 11.43 -7.28
C ARG A 123 -10.11 11.52 -7.51
N ILE A 124 -9.41 10.43 -7.24
CA ILE A 124 -7.97 10.29 -7.42
C ILE A 124 -7.69 9.22 -8.48
N GLN A 125 -6.63 9.40 -9.25
CA GLN A 125 -6.25 8.43 -10.25
C GLN A 125 -5.02 7.64 -9.80
N ILE A 126 -5.18 6.33 -9.70
CA ILE A 126 -4.09 5.37 -9.44
C ILE A 126 -3.93 4.54 -10.70
N ARG A 127 -2.80 4.72 -11.40
CA ARG A 127 -2.56 4.14 -12.72
C ARG A 127 -3.64 4.54 -13.71
N ARG A 128 -4.43 3.57 -14.20
CA ARG A 128 -5.52 3.77 -15.18
C ARG A 128 -6.88 3.93 -14.54
N ASN A 129 -7.00 3.57 -13.26
CA ASN A 129 -8.27 3.51 -12.56
C ASN A 129 -8.49 4.77 -11.70
N ILE A 130 -9.77 5.16 -11.59
CA ILE A 130 -10.20 6.29 -10.77
C ILE A 130 -10.86 5.77 -9.51
N PHE A 131 -10.37 6.25 -8.37
CA PHE A 131 -10.87 5.88 -7.04
C PHE A 131 -11.57 7.06 -6.39
N THR A 132 -12.60 6.78 -5.61
CA THR A 132 -13.26 7.78 -4.79
C THR A 132 -12.76 7.67 -3.34
N VAL A 133 -12.30 8.78 -2.77
CA VAL A 133 -11.88 8.85 -1.37
C VAL A 133 -13.12 8.77 -0.48
N VAL A 134 -13.34 7.62 0.16
CA VAL A 134 -14.51 7.36 1.01
C VAL A 134 -14.23 7.54 2.49
N GLY A 135 -12.96 7.59 2.88
CA GLY A 135 -12.54 7.79 4.26
C GLY A 135 -11.19 8.48 4.36
N LEU A 136 -10.96 9.09 5.49
CA LEU A 136 -9.68 9.72 5.84
C LEU A 136 -9.15 9.11 7.14
N THR A 137 -7.86 8.85 7.17
CA THR A 137 -7.10 8.40 8.35
C THR A 137 -5.99 9.40 8.66
N ARG A 138 -5.24 9.18 9.71
CA ARG A 138 -4.07 10.00 10.08
C ARG A 138 -2.95 9.14 10.63
N ARG A 139 -1.71 9.66 10.58
CA ARG A 139 -0.50 8.99 11.08
C ARG A 139 -0.21 7.66 10.40
N MET A 140 -0.74 7.46 9.20
CA MET A 140 -0.41 6.33 8.33
C MET A 140 0.59 6.81 7.30
N VAL A 141 1.87 6.76 7.68
CA VAL A 141 3.01 7.23 6.88
C VAL A 141 4.03 6.11 6.83
N SER A 142 4.63 5.90 5.66
CA SER A 142 5.68 4.90 5.48
C SER A 142 6.97 5.32 6.20
N SER A 143 7.92 4.38 6.35
CA SER A 143 9.25 4.67 6.90
C SER A 143 10.05 5.70 6.08
N SER A 144 9.70 5.90 4.80
CA SER A 144 10.26 6.93 3.92
C SER A 144 9.54 8.28 3.99
N GLY A 145 8.50 8.41 4.84
CA GLY A 145 7.72 9.63 4.97
C GLY A 145 6.57 9.77 3.96
N ASP A 146 6.35 8.77 3.10
CA ASP A 146 5.26 8.81 2.12
C ASP A 146 3.92 8.53 2.80
N PRO A 147 2.89 9.37 2.64
CA PRO A 147 1.57 9.12 3.20
C PRO A 147 0.91 7.89 2.55
N MET A 148 0.07 7.19 3.29
CA MET A 148 -0.56 5.97 2.82
C MET A 148 -1.95 6.21 2.23
N ILE A 149 -2.27 5.41 1.22
CA ILE A 149 -3.59 5.32 0.59
C ILE A 149 -3.98 3.86 0.55
N PHE A 150 -5.08 3.50 1.19
CA PHE A 150 -5.62 2.16 1.22
C PHE A 150 -6.64 1.97 0.10
N ILE A 151 -6.51 0.89 -0.66
CA ILE A 151 -7.42 0.51 -1.74
C ILE A 151 -7.73 -1.00 -1.64
N PRO A 152 -8.76 -1.51 -2.31
CA PRO A 152 -9.01 -2.94 -2.38
C PRO A 152 -7.79 -3.72 -2.92
N LEU A 153 -7.51 -4.88 -2.31
CA LEU A 153 -6.34 -5.70 -2.65
C LEU A 153 -6.27 -6.04 -4.14
N LYS A 154 -7.40 -6.39 -4.75
CA LYS A 154 -7.47 -6.72 -6.19
C LYS A 154 -7.05 -5.56 -7.08
N ASP A 155 -7.46 -4.34 -6.75
CA ASP A 155 -7.09 -3.15 -7.49
C ASP A 155 -5.59 -2.84 -7.34
N ALA A 156 -5.01 -3.08 -6.16
CA ALA A 156 -3.58 -2.93 -5.94
C ALA A 156 -2.76 -3.97 -6.72
N GLN A 157 -3.20 -5.21 -6.74
CA GLN A 157 -2.58 -6.27 -7.53
C GLN A 157 -2.64 -5.93 -9.04
N GLU A 158 -3.79 -5.49 -9.55
CA GLU A 158 -3.89 -5.02 -10.93
C GLU A 158 -2.93 -3.86 -11.23
N ALA A 159 -2.83 -2.88 -10.34
CA ALA A 159 -1.91 -1.76 -10.48
C ALA A 159 -0.44 -2.20 -10.53
N GLN A 160 -0.07 -3.25 -9.81
CA GLN A 160 1.27 -3.85 -9.85
C GLN A 160 1.54 -4.51 -11.20
N PHE A 161 0.65 -5.35 -11.71
CA PHE A 161 0.80 -6.01 -13.01
C PHE A 161 0.88 -5.02 -14.17
N LEU A 162 0.13 -3.92 -14.13
CA LEU A 162 0.20 -2.88 -15.14
C LEU A 162 1.58 -2.21 -15.18
N LYS A 163 2.25 -2.06 -14.05
CA LYS A 163 3.64 -1.55 -14.00
C LYS A 163 4.60 -2.49 -14.73
N ASP A 164 4.48 -3.78 -14.48
CA ASP A 164 5.38 -4.78 -15.07
C ASP A 164 5.18 -4.84 -16.59
N ASN A 165 3.94 -4.80 -17.07
CA ASN A 165 3.64 -4.75 -18.50
C ASN A 165 4.17 -3.48 -19.16
N ASP A 166 4.02 -2.31 -18.55
CA ASP A 166 4.53 -1.06 -19.11
C ASP A 166 6.07 -1.08 -19.16
N SER A 167 6.73 -1.65 -18.15
CA SER A 167 8.19 -1.83 -18.15
C SER A 167 8.66 -2.77 -19.27
N ILE A 168 7.96 -3.88 -19.49
CA ILE A 168 8.26 -4.83 -20.57
C ILE A 168 8.05 -4.17 -21.95
N ILE A 169 6.97 -3.41 -22.12
CA ILE A 169 6.69 -2.69 -23.37
C ILE A 169 7.77 -1.66 -23.66
N GLN A 170 8.19 -0.89 -22.64
CA GLN A 170 9.26 0.09 -22.80
C GLN A 170 10.61 -0.58 -23.09
N GLN A 171 10.91 -1.68 -22.43
CA GLN A 171 12.13 -2.45 -22.69
C GLN A 171 12.13 -3.00 -24.12
N ARG A 172 11.04 -3.57 -24.58
CA ARG A 172 10.89 -4.05 -25.97
C ARG A 172 11.06 -2.92 -27.00
N ARG A 173 10.50 -1.74 -26.74
CA ARG A 173 10.70 -0.56 -27.58
C ARG A 173 12.17 -0.14 -27.65
N ARG A 174 12.85 -0.02 -26.50
CA ARG A 174 14.29 0.31 -26.44
C ARG A 174 15.16 -0.71 -27.18
N THR A 175 14.82 -2.00 -27.06
CA THR A 175 15.55 -3.07 -27.75
C THR A 175 15.29 -3.01 -29.26
N ALA A 176 14.08 -2.67 -29.71
CA ALA A 176 13.75 -2.49 -31.12
C ALA A 176 14.47 -1.28 -31.72
N GLU A 177 14.60 -0.20 -30.97
CA GLU A 177 15.31 1.03 -31.38
C GLU A 177 16.84 0.86 -31.34
N ASN A 178 17.36 -0.03 -30.50
CA ASN A 178 18.80 -0.29 -30.38
C ASN A 178 19.09 -1.79 -30.16
N PRO A 179 19.21 -2.55 -31.27
CA PRO A 179 19.46 -4.01 -31.22
C PRO A 179 20.75 -4.42 -30.50
N ALA A 180 21.70 -3.49 -30.29
CA ALA A 180 22.94 -3.76 -29.58
C ALA A 180 22.76 -4.00 -28.07
N LEU A 181 21.59 -3.68 -27.50
CA LEU A 181 21.26 -3.93 -26.10
C LEU A 181 20.86 -5.39 -25.78
N ASN A 182 20.86 -6.27 -26.78
CA ASN A 182 20.51 -7.69 -26.68
C ASN A 182 21.72 -8.63 -26.51
N ARG A 183 22.88 -8.10 -26.12
CA ARG A 183 24.09 -8.90 -25.86
C ARG A 183 24.40 -8.99 -24.39
#